data_4feaacaa4167224b2bdee3e182a82b64
#
_entry.id   4feaacaa4167224b2bdee3e182a82b64
#
_cell.length_a   1.000
_cell.length_b   1.000
_cell.length_c   1.000
_cell.angle_alpha   90.00
_cell.angle_beta   90.00
_cell.angle_gamma   90.00
#
_symmetry.space_group_name_H-M   'P 1'
#
loop_
_entity.id
_entity.type
_entity.pdbx_description
1 polymer ?
#
loop_
_entity_poly.entity_id
_entity_poly.type
_entity_poly.pdbx_seq_one_letter_code
_entity_poly.pdbx_strand_id
1 'polypeptide(L)'
;QEKFPKWLPNPISLKNITGQDYDAKEFITGISEMVEKKLNEIKDVPFADLRLDYLLNLYCFGKIMMWKIQGIKDEISGSIVDVKPSGKIVVQAVSGQLCECDIKEIKLIDDF
;
A
#
# COMPACT_ATOMS: atom_id res chain seq x y z
N GLN A 1 -11.33 -14.05 -12.98
CA GLN A 1 -12.09 -14.78 -11.96
C GLN A 1 -13.29 -13.93 -11.52
N GLU A 2 -14.49 -14.50 -11.51
CA GLU A 2 -15.74 -13.80 -11.13
C GLU A 2 -16.21 -14.16 -9.72
N LYS A 3 -15.90 -15.35 -9.28
CA LYS A 3 -16.31 -15.89 -7.96
C LYS A 3 -15.07 -16.22 -7.14
N PHE A 4 -15.15 -15.90 -5.87
CA PHE A 4 -14.08 -16.11 -4.91
C PHE A 4 -14.52 -16.98 -3.73
N PRO A 5 -13.60 -17.68 -3.05
CA PRO A 5 -13.90 -18.39 -1.83
C PRO A 5 -14.46 -17.44 -0.74
N LYS A 6 -15.43 -17.92 0.02
CA LYS A 6 -16.11 -17.11 1.06
C LYS A 6 -15.19 -16.64 2.20
N TRP A 7 -14.04 -17.30 2.37
CA TRP A 7 -13.08 -16.94 3.41
C TRP A 7 -12.18 -15.76 3.05
N LEU A 8 -12.16 -15.34 1.77
CA LEU A 8 -11.40 -14.15 1.35
C LEU A 8 -12.15 -12.88 1.71
N PRO A 9 -11.55 -11.95 2.45
CA PRO A 9 -12.15 -10.66 2.72
C PRO A 9 -12.12 -9.77 1.47
N ASN A 10 -13.28 -9.29 1.06
CA ASN A 10 -13.45 -8.30 -0.03
C ASN A 10 -12.65 -8.57 -1.32
N PRO A 11 -12.66 -9.80 -1.86
CA PRO A 11 -11.91 -10.09 -3.07
C PRO A 11 -12.57 -9.44 -4.30
N ILE A 12 -11.73 -8.91 -5.20
CA ILE A 12 -12.18 -8.35 -6.47
C ILE A 12 -11.18 -8.71 -7.58
N SER A 13 -11.66 -8.85 -8.80
CA SER A 13 -10.83 -9.07 -9.99
C SER A 13 -11.00 -7.94 -11.01
N LEU A 14 -10.05 -7.84 -11.93
CA LEU A 14 -10.18 -6.92 -13.06
C LEU A 14 -11.47 -7.17 -13.85
N LYS A 15 -11.85 -8.44 -14.03
CA LYS A 15 -13.10 -8.79 -14.68
C LYS A 15 -14.33 -8.26 -13.93
N ASN A 16 -14.34 -8.31 -12.60
CA ASN A 16 -15.43 -7.73 -11.81
C ASN A 16 -15.51 -6.20 -11.97
N ILE A 17 -14.37 -5.53 -12.14
CA ILE A 17 -14.31 -4.06 -12.29
C ILE A 17 -14.69 -3.63 -13.70
N THR A 18 -14.13 -4.30 -14.72
CA THR A 18 -14.20 -3.86 -16.12
C THR A 18 -15.24 -4.60 -16.95
N GLY A 19 -15.70 -5.77 -16.51
CA GLY A 19 -16.56 -6.67 -17.28
C GLY A 19 -15.84 -7.42 -18.41
N GLN A 20 -14.53 -7.23 -18.59
CA GLN A 20 -13.76 -7.81 -19.68
C GLN A 20 -12.95 -9.02 -19.21
N ASP A 21 -12.75 -9.97 -20.13
CA ASP A 21 -11.81 -11.07 -19.94
C ASP A 21 -10.40 -10.63 -20.36
N TYR A 22 -9.39 -11.11 -19.61
CA TYR A 22 -7.98 -10.81 -19.85
C TYR A 22 -7.19 -12.08 -20.08
N ASP A 23 -6.31 -12.07 -21.09
CA ASP A 23 -5.32 -13.12 -21.30
C ASP A 23 -4.17 -12.94 -20.29
N ALA A 24 -3.95 -13.96 -19.46
CA ALA A 24 -2.91 -13.91 -18.44
C ALA A 24 -1.50 -13.77 -19.02
N LYS A 25 -1.24 -14.38 -20.19
CA LYS A 25 0.08 -14.29 -20.84
C LYS A 25 0.38 -12.89 -21.36
N GLU A 26 -0.59 -12.28 -22.02
CA GLU A 26 -0.46 -10.89 -22.50
C GLU A 26 -0.29 -9.93 -21.32
N PHE A 27 -1.03 -10.15 -20.24
CA PHE A 27 -0.94 -9.34 -19.03
C PHE A 27 0.44 -9.45 -18.36
N ILE A 28 0.97 -10.67 -18.22
CA ILE A 28 2.30 -10.92 -17.64
C ILE A 28 3.38 -10.27 -18.52
N THR A 29 3.28 -10.38 -19.84
CA THR A 29 4.23 -9.75 -20.77
C THR A 29 4.23 -8.22 -20.59
N GLY A 30 3.06 -7.60 -20.57
CA GLY A 30 2.92 -6.17 -20.37
C GLY A 30 3.47 -5.69 -19.01
N ILE A 31 3.20 -6.43 -17.93
CA ILE A 31 3.76 -6.13 -16.59
C ILE A 31 5.29 -6.27 -16.60
N SER A 32 5.81 -7.33 -17.21
CA SER A 32 7.27 -7.56 -17.28
C SER A 32 7.99 -6.43 -18.01
N GLU A 33 7.45 -5.96 -19.13
CA GLU A 33 8.00 -4.83 -19.88
C GLU A 33 7.97 -3.53 -19.05
N MET A 34 6.88 -3.28 -18.31
CA MET A 34 6.77 -2.12 -17.44
C MET A 34 7.78 -2.18 -16.29
N VAL A 35 7.97 -3.35 -15.67
CA VAL A 35 8.95 -3.56 -14.61
C VAL A 35 10.37 -3.33 -15.12
N GLU A 36 10.72 -3.90 -16.28
CA GLU A 36 12.03 -3.71 -16.91
C GLU A 36 12.31 -2.24 -17.20
N LYS A 37 11.32 -1.54 -17.78
CA LYS A 37 11.42 -0.10 -18.04
C LYS A 37 11.67 0.67 -16.75
N LYS A 38 10.92 0.40 -15.70
CA LYS A 38 11.11 1.05 -14.39
C LYS A 38 12.47 0.75 -13.77
N LEU A 39 12.94 -0.49 -13.83
CA LEU A 39 14.27 -0.85 -13.33
C LEU A 39 15.39 -0.10 -14.06
N ASN A 40 15.24 0.15 -15.35
CA ASN A 40 16.20 0.95 -16.12
C ASN A 40 16.13 2.44 -15.77
N GLU A 41 14.91 2.99 -15.58
CA GLU A 41 14.72 4.38 -15.21
C GLU A 41 15.30 4.71 -13.82
N ILE A 42 15.16 3.83 -12.82
CA ILE A 42 15.59 4.11 -11.46
C ILE A 42 17.10 4.07 -11.24
N LYS A 43 17.88 3.53 -12.20
CA LYS A 43 19.34 3.47 -12.08
C LYS A 43 19.97 4.85 -11.92
N ASP A 44 19.39 5.86 -12.55
CA ASP A 44 19.90 7.23 -12.61
C ASP A 44 19.09 8.21 -11.74
N VAL A 45 18.09 7.71 -11.00
CA VAL A 45 17.24 8.55 -10.15
C VAL A 45 17.80 8.60 -8.73
N PRO A 46 17.99 9.79 -8.13
CA PRO A 46 18.39 9.93 -6.74
C PRO A 46 17.41 9.22 -5.79
N PHE A 47 17.95 8.57 -4.75
CA PHE A 47 17.12 7.85 -3.78
C PHE A 47 16.05 8.73 -3.12
N ALA A 48 16.37 10.01 -2.87
CA ALA A 48 15.42 10.98 -2.29
C ALA A 48 14.19 11.18 -3.17
N ASP A 49 14.37 11.24 -4.50
CA ASP A 49 13.28 11.41 -5.46
C ASP A 49 12.41 10.15 -5.56
N LEU A 50 13.04 8.98 -5.57
CA LEU A 50 12.32 7.70 -5.51
C LEU A 50 11.48 7.56 -4.24
N ARG A 51 12.06 7.96 -3.11
CA ARG A 51 11.36 7.95 -1.84
C ARG A 51 10.17 8.89 -1.82
N LEU A 52 10.33 10.09 -2.35
CA LEU A 52 9.24 11.07 -2.45
C LEU A 52 8.11 10.54 -3.34
N ASP A 53 8.44 10.00 -4.51
CA ASP A 53 7.45 9.39 -5.43
C ASP A 53 6.71 8.23 -4.76
N TYR A 54 7.43 7.37 -4.03
CA TYR A 54 6.83 6.29 -3.25
C TYR A 54 5.83 6.81 -2.21
N LEU A 55 6.22 7.79 -1.40
CA LEU A 55 5.37 8.36 -0.35
C LEU A 55 4.11 9.01 -0.92
N LEU A 56 4.25 9.76 -2.02
CA LEU A 56 3.11 10.42 -2.68
C LEU A 56 2.09 9.42 -3.27
N ASN A 57 2.54 8.22 -3.62
CA ASN A 57 1.68 7.14 -4.12
C ASN A 57 1.24 6.15 -3.04
N LEU A 58 1.71 6.31 -1.81
CA LEU A 58 1.34 5.43 -0.71
C LEU A 58 -0.13 5.65 -0.31
N TYR A 59 -0.88 4.55 -0.23
CA TYR A 59 -2.30 4.60 0.15
C TYR A 59 -2.49 5.27 1.52
N CYS A 60 -3.39 6.21 1.60
CA CYS A 60 -3.70 7.00 2.79
C CYS A 60 -2.54 7.83 3.38
N PHE A 61 -1.44 8.06 2.61
CA PHE A 61 -0.37 8.93 3.07
C PHE A 61 -0.88 10.33 3.42
N GLY A 62 -0.54 10.82 4.60
CA GLY A 62 -0.95 12.14 5.10
C GLY A 62 -2.42 12.26 5.47
N LYS A 63 -3.25 11.24 5.27
CA LYS A 63 -4.67 11.27 5.66
C LYS A 63 -4.84 10.74 7.07
N ILE A 64 -5.69 11.40 7.85
CA ILE A 64 -6.07 10.91 9.19
C ILE A 64 -7.03 9.75 9.02
N MET A 65 -6.63 8.59 9.50
CA MET A 65 -7.38 7.35 9.44
C MET A 65 -7.35 6.67 10.82
N MET A 66 -8.18 5.66 11.01
CA MET A 66 -8.16 4.81 12.20
C MET A 66 -7.26 3.61 11.97
N TRP A 67 -6.31 3.41 12.87
CA TRP A 67 -5.31 2.35 12.77
C TRP A 67 -5.36 1.43 13.99
N LYS A 68 -5.24 0.13 13.75
CA LYS A 68 -4.91 -0.87 14.76
C LYS A 68 -3.45 -1.25 14.60
N ILE A 69 -2.65 -1.03 15.63
CA ILE A 69 -1.21 -1.34 15.62
C ILE A 69 -0.96 -2.44 16.65
N GLN A 70 -0.24 -3.47 16.26
CA GLN A 70 0.13 -4.58 17.14
C GLN A 70 0.92 -4.07 18.34
N GLY A 71 0.59 -4.55 19.54
CA GLY A 71 1.22 -4.11 20.78
C GLY A 71 0.60 -2.84 21.39
N ILE A 72 -0.30 -2.17 20.67
CA ILE A 72 -1.07 -1.04 21.21
C ILE A 72 -2.51 -1.50 21.41
N LYS A 73 -3.02 -1.30 22.66
CA LYS A 73 -4.34 -1.81 23.06
C LYS A 73 -5.46 -1.12 22.29
N ASP A 74 -5.41 0.19 22.20
CA ASP A 74 -6.47 1.00 21.63
C ASP A 74 -6.19 1.32 20.15
N GLU A 75 -7.25 1.61 19.42
CA GLU A 75 -7.16 2.11 18.06
C GLU A 75 -6.61 3.54 18.05
N ILE A 76 -5.82 3.87 17.04
CA ILE A 76 -5.15 5.17 16.94
C ILE A 76 -5.72 5.94 15.77
N SER A 77 -6.25 7.13 16.04
CA SER A 77 -6.51 8.12 14.98
C SER A 77 -5.22 8.85 14.65
N GLY A 78 -4.79 8.77 13.40
CA GLY A 78 -3.52 9.37 12.96
C GLY A 78 -3.26 9.21 11.47
N SER A 79 -2.16 9.75 11.01
CA SER A 79 -1.75 9.70 9.60
C SER A 79 -0.38 9.05 9.44
N ILE A 80 -0.19 8.35 8.31
CA ILE A 80 1.15 7.93 7.90
C ILE A 80 1.91 9.19 7.49
N VAL A 81 3.03 9.45 8.16
CA VAL A 81 3.88 10.62 7.90
C VAL A 81 5.20 10.26 7.25
N ASP A 82 5.62 9.02 7.34
CA ASP A 82 6.86 8.55 6.75
C ASP A 82 6.90 7.03 6.58
N VAL A 83 7.82 6.58 5.72
CA VAL A 83 8.30 5.20 5.63
C VAL A 83 9.81 5.24 5.67
N LYS A 84 10.41 4.58 6.65
CA LYS A 84 11.87 4.56 6.84
C LYS A 84 12.57 3.70 5.78
N PRO A 85 13.86 3.87 5.56
CA PRO A 85 14.63 2.98 4.68
C PRO A 85 14.55 1.50 5.05
N SER A 86 14.29 1.19 6.32
CA SER A 86 14.04 -0.16 6.81
C SER A 86 12.69 -0.75 6.37
N GLY A 87 11.81 0.06 5.76
CA GLY A 87 10.44 -0.30 5.41
C GLY A 87 9.43 -0.07 6.53
N LYS A 88 9.86 0.36 7.71
CA LYS A 88 8.93 0.65 8.81
C LYS A 88 8.10 1.89 8.53
N ILE A 89 6.81 1.76 8.80
CA ILE A 89 5.83 2.84 8.65
C ILE A 89 5.82 3.67 9.93
N VAL A 90 5.82 4.99 9.76
CA VAL A 90 5.68 5.94 10.87
C VAL A 90 4.30 6.56 10.84
N VAL A 91 3.52 6.31 11.87
CA VAL A 91 2.19 6.90 12.07
C VAL A 91 2.28 7.98 13.14
N GLN A 92 1.83 9.17 12.83
CA GLN A 92 1.65 10.24 13.80
C GLN A 92 0.20 10.25 14.26
N ALA A 93 -0.01 9.95 15.53
CA ALA A 93 -1.31 10.06 16.16
C ALA A 93 -1.75 11.53 16.26
N VAL A 94 -3.06 11.77 16.28
CA VAL A 94 -3.63 13.11 16.51
C VAL A 94 -3.15 13.73 17.84
N SER A 95 -2.84 12.89 18.84
CA SER A 95 -2.22 13.30 20.10
C SER A 95 -0.78 13.81 19.96
N GLY A 96 -0.16 13.66 18.78
CA GLY A 96 1.23 13.99 18.52
C GLY A 96 2.22 12.85 18.73
N GLN A 97 1.80 11.72 19.29
CA GLN A 97 2.64 10.55 19.49
C GLN A 97 3.03 9.93 18.16
N LEU A 98 4.31 9.56 18.01
CA LEU A 98 4.80 8.80 16.86
C LEU A 98 4.83 7.30 17.19
N CYS A 99 4.28 6.51 16.29
CA CYS A 99 4.31 5.05 16.35
C CYS A 99 5.04 4.52 15.12
N GLU A 100 5.99 3.62 15.33
CA GLU A 100 6.77 2.98 14.27
C GLU A 100 6.45 1.48 14.26
N CYS A 101 6.04 0.95 13.11
CA CYS A 101 5.62 -0.44 12.98
C CYS A 101 5.93 -1.03 11.61
N ASP A 102 6.04 -2.34 11.55
CA ASP A 102 6.12 -3.06 10.28
C ASP A 102 4.75 -3.14 9.60
N ILE A 103 4.73 -3.32 8.29
CA ILE A 103 3.48 -3.40 7.49
C ILE A 103 2.53 -4.50 7.97
N LYS A 104 3.05 -5.56 8.55
CA LYS A 104 2.24 -6.67 9.11
C LYS A 104 1.65 -6.36 10.49
N GLU A 105 2.18 -5.35 11.16
CA GLU A 105 1.78 -4.94 12.51
C GLU A 105 0.69 -3.85 12.50
N ILE A 106 0.43 -3.24 11.34
CA ILE A 106 -0.54 -2.17 11.17
C ILE A 106 -1.72 -2.63 10.31
N LYS A 107 -2.92 -2.28 10.72
CA LYS A 107 -4.15 -2.52 9.98
C LYS A 107 -4.99 -1.25 9.94
N LEU A 108 -5.42 -0.87 8.74
CA LEU A 108 -6.43 0.17 8.58
C LEU A 108 -7.78 -0.38 9.04
N ILE A 109 -8.48 0.40 9.83
CA ILE A 109 -9.85 0.12 10.24
C ILE A 109 -10.74 0.94 9.35
N ASP A 110 -11.35 0.27 8.37
CA ASP A 110 -12.33 0.90 7.49
C ASP A 110 -13.72 0.65 8.06
N ASP A 111 -14.42 1.72 8.34
CA ASP A 111 -15.86 1.70 8.49
C ASP A 111 -16.49 1.72 7.08
N PHE A 112 -16.47 0.57 6.45
CA PHE A 112 -17.26 0.36 5.24
C PHE A 112 -18.56 -0.33 5.56
#